data_b30a747b1f10478c27422303d43641a4
#
_entry.id   b30a747b1f10478c27422303d43641a4
#
_cell.length_a   1.000
_cell.length_b   1.000
_cell.length_c   1.000
_cell.angle_alpha   90.00
_cell.angle_beta   90.00
_cell.angle_gamma   90.00
#
_symmetry.space_group_name_H-M   'P 1'
#
loop_
_entity.id
_entity.type
_entity.pdbx_description
1 polymer ?
#
loop_
_entity_poly.entity_id
_entity_poly.type
_entity_poly.pdbx_seq_one_letter_code
_entity_poly.pdbx_strand_id
1 'polypeptide(L)'
;MFDCAIKNGTLVDGSRKKPYKASLYIKDGRIAEITADDSKAARTSFDAAGRVVSPGFIDMHSHSDCSYLTVPTHEGKLVGGVTFELVGQCGTSAIPLNPRNKADTLRYVSSNFSTKFDPETFPATDFDGYASHIEQFGVS
;
A
#
# COMPACT_ATOMS: atom_id res chain seq x y z
N MET A 1 -3.28 19.60 19.81
CA MET A 1 -3.63 19.86 18.40
C MET A 1 -3.42 18.55 17.63
N PHE A 2 -4.31 18.17 16.77
CA PHE A 2 -4.18 16.99 15.91
C PHE A 2 -3.26 17.29 14.72
N ASP A 3 -2.66 16.24 14.13
CA ASP A 3 -1.79 16.40 12.96
C ASP A 3 -2.62 16.56 11.69
N CYS A 4 -3.68 15.76 11.58
CA CYS A 4 -4.58 15.79 10.43
C CYS A 4 -6.02 15.59 10.87
N ALA A 5 -6.95 16.17 10.12
CA ALA A 5 -8.38 15.91 10.24
C ALA A 5 -9.00 15.62 8.87
N ILE A 6 -9.89 14.64 8.82
CA ILE A 6 -10.79 14.39 7.68
C ILE A 6 -12.20 14.68 8.17
N LYS A 7 -12.81 15.74 7.66
CA LYS A 7 -14.05 16.29 8.19
C LYS A 7 -15.23 16.03 7.27
N ASN A 8 -16.44 16.00 7.84
CA ASN A 8 -17.73 15.97 7.13
C ASN A 8 -17.96 14.72 6.26
N GLY A 9 -17.17 13.67 6.44
CA GLY A 9 -17.26 12.45 5.65
C GLY A 9 -18.45 11.56 6.03
N THR A 10 -18.80 10.64 5.13
CA THR A 10 -19.67 9.51 5.45
C THR A 10 -18.75 8.31 5.71
N LEU A 11 -18.66 7.88 6.96
CA LEU A 11 -17.77 6.80 7.36
C LEU A 11 -18.37 5.43 7.06
N VAL A 12 -17.53 4.56 6.48
CA VAL A 12 -17.72 3.13 6.30
C VAL A 12 -16.50 2.43 6.89
N ASP A 13 -16.53 2.13 8.16
CA ASP A 13 -15.37 1.76 8.99
C ASP A 13 -15.09 0.24 9.08
N GLY A 14 -15.83 -0.57 8.30
CA GLY A 14 -15.68 -2.02 8.31
C GLY A 14 -16.35 -2.71 9.50
N SER A 15 -16.94 -1.99 10.45
CA SER A 15 -17.59 -2.55 11.64
C SER A 15 -18.95 -3.24 11.38
N ARG A 16 -19.40 -3.28 10.13
CA ARG A 16 -20.74 -3.73 9.70
C ARG A 16 -21.90 -2.84 10.16
N LYS A 17 -21.63 -1.71 10.76
CA LYS A 17 -22.63 -0.69 11.06
C LYS A 17 -23.07 0.01 9.78
N LYS A 18 -24.25 0.63 9.82
CA LYS A 18 -24.69 1.52 8.73
C LYS A 18 -23.70 2.69 8.59
N PRO A 19 -23.47 3.19 7.37
CA PRO A 19 -22.68 4.39 7.17
C PRO A 19 -23.18 5.54 8.04
N TYR A 20 -22.29 6.34 8.60
CA TYR A 20 -22.63 7.44 9.48
C TYR A 20 -21.74 8.67 9.21
N LYS A 21 -22.25 9.85 9.53
CA LYS A 21 -21.51 11.11 9.40
C LYS A 21 -20.60 11.30 10.60
N ALA A 22 -19.32 11.51 10.33
CA ALA A 22 -18.35 11.87 11.35
C ALA A 22 -17.09 12.49 10.73
N SER A 23 -16.25 13.03 11.62
CA SER A 23 -14.91 13.49 11.31
C SER A 23 -13.88 12.61 12.03
N LEU A 24 -12.73 12.37 11.38
CA LEU A 24 -11.60 11.68 11.95
C LEU A 24 -10.51 12.67 12.30
N TYR A 25 -9.91 12.48 13.47
CA TYR A 25 -8.76 13.25 13.92
C TYR A 25 -7.59 12.32 14.16
N ILE A 26 -6.48 12.64 13.52
CA ILE A 26 -5.27 11.82 13.48
C ILE A 26 -4.19 12.52 14.27
N LYS A 27 -3.50 11.76 15.12
CA LYS A 27 -2.36 12.20 15.88
C LYS A 27 -1.32 11.08 15.97
N ASP A 28 -0.05 11.43 15.78
CA ASP A 28 1.07 10.49 15.84
C ASP A 28 0.86 9.24 14.96
N GLY A 29 0.35 9.46 13.73
CA GLY A 29 0.10 8.40 12.74
C GLY A 29 -1.08 7.47 13.07
N ARG A 30 -1.91 7.80 14.08
CA ARG A 30 -3.04 6.99 14.50
C ARG A 30 -4.35 7.77 14.50
N ILE A 31 -5.46 7.08 14.26
CA ILE A 31 -6.79 7.65 14.48
C ILE A 31 -6.96 7.84 15.98
N ALA A 32 -6.90 9.09 16.43
CA ALA A 32 -7.04 9.45 17.83
C ALA A 32 -8.50 9.62 18.24
N GLU A 33 -9.34 10.06 17.30
CA GLU A 33 -10.75 10.30 17.58
C GLU A 33 -11.61 10.20 16.32
N ILE A 34 -12.82 9.67 16.48
CA ILE A 34 -13.92 9.70 15.50
C ILE A 34 -15.11 10.34 16.19
N THR A 35 -15.61 11.46 15.67
CA THR A 35 -16.67 12.23 16.32
C THR A 35 -17.51 12.99 15.32
N ALA A 36 -18.74 13.36 15.70
CA ALA A 36 -19.57 14.25 14.92
C ALA A 36 -19.12 15.72 15.04
N ASP A 37 -18.28 16.05 16.02
CA ASP A 37 -17.73 17.40 16.21
C ASP A 37 -16.62 17.65 15.19
N ASP A 38 -16.85 18.59 14.29
CA ASP A 38 -15.92 19.01 13.23
C ASP A 38 -15.12 20.29 13.59
N SER A 39 -15.34 20.83 14.78
CA SER A 39 -14.77 22.13 15.21
C SER A 39 -13.29 22.05 15.65
N LYS A 40 -12.76 20.84 15.94
CA LYS A 40 -11.44 20.68 16.53
C LYS A 40 -10.33 21.05 15.57
N ALA A 41 -9.30 21.68 16.11
CA ALA A 41 -8.14 22.14 15.34
C ALA A 41 -7.17 20.99 14.98
N ALA A 42 -6.75 20.96 13.73
CA ALA A 42 -5.68 20.11 13.23
C ALA A 42 -4.70 20.94 12.39
N ARG A 43 -3.48 20.46 12.24
CA ARG A 43 -2.44 21.10 11.43
C ARG A 43 -2.84 21.12 9.95
N THR A 44 -3.41 20.00 9.47
CA THR A 44 -3.94 19.87 8.12
C THR A 44 -5.37 19.35 8.21
N SER A 45 -6.26 19.84 7.34
CA SER A 45 -7.65 19.38 7.32
C SER A 45 -8.11 19.16 5.88
N PHE A 46 -8.82 18.06 5.67
CA PHE A 46 -9.48 17.69 4.41
C PHE A 46 -10.99 17.71 4.63
N ASP A 47 -11.70 18.39 3.75
CA ASP A 47 -13.17 18.34 3.74
C ASP A 47 -13.64 17.17 2.85
N ALA A 48 -14.25 16.18 3.45
CA ALA A 48 -14.81 15.01 2.81
C ALA A 48 -16.34 15.12 2.62
N ALA A 49 -16.90 16.32 2.60
CA ALA A 49 -18.32 16.52 2.37
C ALA A 49 -18.77 15.84 1.06
N GLY A 50 -19.83 15.05 1.13
CA GLY A 50 -20.35 14.29 -0.01
C GLY A 50 -19.53 13.04 -0.39
N ARG A 51 -18.43 12.74 0.31
CA ARG A 51 -17.55 11.58 0.05
C ARG A 51 -17.71 10.52 1.13
N VAL A 52 -17.35 9.30 0.74
CA VAL A 52 -17.18 8.17 1.68
C VAL A 52 -15.74 8.15 2.17
N VAL A 53 -15.58 7.93 3.46
CA VAL A 53 -14.29 7.71 4.12
C VAL A 53 -14.28 6.30 4.67
N SER A 54 -13.32 5.50 4.22
CA SER A 54 -13.14 4.10 4.63
C SER A 54 -11.69 3.83 4.93
N PRO A 55 -11.36 2.71 5.64
CA PRO A 55 -10.01 2.16 5.62
C PRO A 55 -9.55 1.93 4.18
N GLY A 56 -8.24 1.95 3.95
CA GLY A 56 -7.67 1.55 2.67
C GLY A 56 -8.02 0.11 2.33
N PHE A 57 -8.08 -0.19 1.04
CA PHE A 57 -8.40 -1.53 0.58
C PHE A 57 -7.22 -2.48 0.77
N ILE A 58 -7.55 -3.73 1.09
CA ILE A 58 -6.60 -4.84 1.19
C ILE A 58 -6.75 -5.68 -0.07
N ASP A 59 -5.71 -5.70 -0.89
CA ASP A 59 -5.64 -6.59 -2.05
C ASP A 59 -5.00 -7.92 -1.62
N MET A 60 -5.81 -8.96 -1.55
CA MET A 60 -5.40 -10.28 -1.08
C MET A 60 -4.76 -11.15 -2.16
N HIS A 61 -4.63 -10.67 -3.38
CA HIS A 61 -4.00 -11.40 -4.48
C HIS A 61 -3.33 -10.43 -5.45
N SER A 62 -2.05 -10.21 -5.25
CA SER A 62 -1.25 -9.30 -6.07
C SER A 62 0.10 -9.90 -6.45
N HIS A 63 0.71 -9.32 -7.47
CA HIS A 63 2.06 -9.63 -7.94
C HIS A 63 2.93 -8.36 -7.95
N SER A 64 2.60 -7.41 -7.10
CA SER A 64 3.32 -6.14 -6.99
C SER A 64 4.77 -6.32 -6.53
N ASP A 65 5.09 -7.41 -5.83
CA ASP A 65 6.46 -7.80 -5.50
C ASP A 65 7.38 -7.86 -6.72
N CYS A 66 6.82 -8.21 -7.88
CA CYS A 66 7.57 -8.23 -9.14
C CYS A 66 7.72 -6.83 -9.76
N SER A 67 6.80 -5.92 -9.49
CA SER A 67 6.76 -4.60 -10.12
C SER A 67 7.31 -3.46 -9.25
N TYR A 68 7.35 -3.58 -7.93
CA TYR A 68 7.95 -2.57 -7.04
C TYR A 68 9.40 -2.23 -7.38
N LEU A 69 10.15 -3.18 -7.91
CA LEU A 69 11.54 -2.97 -8.31
C LEU A 69 11.70 -2.11 -9.57
N THR A 70 10.63 -1.92 -10.34
CA THR A 70 10.64 -1.15 -11.59
C THR A 70 9.69 0.04 -11.58
N VAL A 71 8.63 -0.03 -10.78
CA VAL A 71 7.62 1.03 -10.62
C VAL A 71 7.37 1.24 -9.12
N PRO A 72 8.32 1.81 -8.37
CA PRO A 72 8.24 1.87 -6.91
C PRO A 72 7.08 2.72 -6.37
N THR A 73 6.56 3.66 -7.14
CA THR A 73 5.45 4.52 -6.70
C THR A 73 4.10 3.80 -6.69
N HIS A 74 3.92 2.76 -7.49
CA HIS A 74 2.67 2.00 -7.61
C HIS A 74 1.39 2.86 -7.65
N GLU A 75 1.44 4.02 -8.29
CA GLU A 75 0.38 5.03 -8.31
C GLU A 75 -0.99 4.46 -8.65
N GLY A 76 -1.07 3.47 -9.54
CA GLY A 76 -2.33 2.84 -9.91
C GLY A 76 -3.04 2.17 -8.73
N LYS A 77 -2.29 1.55 -7.83
CA LYS A 77 -2.84 0.94 -6.61
C LYS A 77 -3.27 1.99 -5.60
N LEU A 78 -2.42 3.00 -5.37
CA LEU A 78 -2.72 4.10 -4.46
C LEU A 78 -3.97 4.89 -4.90
N VAL A 79 -4.06 5.25 -6.18
CA VAL A 79 -5.24 5.94 -6.73
C VAL A 79 -6.49 5.06 -6.61
N GLY A 80 -6.34 3.73 -6.71
CA GLY A 80 -7.41 2.77 -6.44
C GLY A 80 -7.77 2.61 -4.96
N GLY A 81 -7.01 3.24 -4.05
CA GLY A 81 -7.24 3.18 -2.60
C GLY A 81 -6.70 1.92 -1.92
N VAL A 82 -5.85 1.15 -2.59
CA VAL A 82 -5.18 -0.03 -2.00
C VAL A 82 -4.03 0.45 -1.10
N THR A 83 -4.03 -0.01 0.15
CA THR A 83 -3.01 0.34 1.16
C THR A 83 -2.29 -0.87 1.74
N PHE A 84 -2.72 -2.06 1.36
CA PHE A 84 -2.10 -3.33 1.75
C PHE A 84 -2.25 -4.34 0.62
N GLU A 85 -1.17 -5.09 0.34
CA GLU A 85 -1.18 -6.15 -0.66
C GLU A 85 -0.57 -7.42 -0.12
N LEU A 86 -1.21 -8.55 -0.42
CA LEU A 86 -0.63 -9.87 -0.23
C LEU A 86 -0.04 -10.35 -1.55
N VAL A 87 1.27 -10.45 -1.60
CA VAL A 87 2.05 -10.78 -2.80
C VAL A 87 2.60 -12.21 -2.78
N GLY A 88 3.36 -12.62 -3.79
CA GLY A 88 3.92 -13.97 -3.89
C GLY A 88 2.89 -15.02 -4.27
N GLN A 89 1.84 -14.64 -4.97
CA GLN A 89 0.73 -15.50 -5.35
C GLN A 89 1.05 -16.42 -6.53
N CYS A 90 0.22 -17.42 -6.77
CA CYS A 90 0.27 -18.33 -7.95
C CYS A 90 1.60 -19.08 -8.10
N GLY A 91 2.38 -19.22 -7.02
CA GLY A 91 3.73 -19.77 -7.10
C GLY A 91 4.71 -18.90 -7.88
N THR A 92 4.39 -17.62 -8.07
CA THR A 92 5.21 -16.66 -8.82
C THR A 92 5.60 -15.50 -7.92
N SER A 93 6.89 -15.41 -7.62
CA SER A 93 7.50 -14.30 -6.89
C SER A 93 8.91 -14.06 -7.40
N ALA A 94 9.38 -12.82 -7.30
CA ALA A 94 10.76 -12.49 -7.60
C ALA A 94 11.73 -12.97 -6.51
N ILE A 95 11.24 -13.33 -5.35
CA ILE A 95 12.01 -13.78 -4.18
C ILE A 95 11.25 -14.88 -3.40
N PRO A 96 11.95 -15.75 -2.64
CA PRO A 96 13.41 -15.89 -2.57
C PRO A 96 13.99 -16.55 -3.83
N LEU A 97 15.23 -16.22 -4.15
CA LEU A 97 15.93 -16.77 -5.30
C LEU A 97 16.96 -17.82 -4.87
N ASN A 98 16.93 -18.99 -5.50
CA ASN A 98 18.00 -19.94 -5.36
C ASN A 98 19.14 -19.55 -6.32
N PRO A 99 20.39 -19.40 -5.85
CA PRO A 99 21.53 -19.03 -6.69
C PRO A 99 21.73 -19.93 -7.92
N ARG A 100 21.35 -21.22 -7.84
CA ARG A 100 21.53 -22.18 -8.92
C ARG A 100 20.61 -21.95 -10.12
N ASN A 101 19.42 -21.36 -9.90
CA ASN A 101 18.42 -21.13 -10.93
C ASN A 101 17.94 -19.67 -10.98
N LYS A 102 18.66 -18.75 -10.36
CA LYS A 102 18.33 -17.32 -10.31
C LYS A 102 17.96 -16.76 -11.69
N ALA A 103 18.81 -17.01 -12.68
CA ALA A 103 18.59 -16.50 -14.03
C ALA A 103 17.31 -17.05 -14.68
N ASP A 104 17.02 -18.33 -14.51
CA ASP A 104 15.84 -18.95 -15.09
C ASP A 104 14.56 -18.48 -14.39
N THR A 105 14.60 -18.34 -13.06
CA THR A 105 13.49 -17.79 -12.27
C THR A 105 13.18 -16.35 -12.68
N LEU A 106 14.18 -15.48 -12.78
CA LEU A 106 13.99 -14.09 -13.18
C LEU A 106 13.52 -13.95 -14.63
N ARG A 107 13.98 -14.84 -15.52
CA ARG A 107 13.47 -14.90 -16.91
C ARG A 107 11.98 -15.27 -16.94
N TYR A 108 11.58 -16.29 -16.16
CA TYR A 108 10.19 -16.71 -16.04
C TYR A 108 9.31 -15.58 -15.50
N VAL A 109 9.71 -14.95 -14.40
CA VAL A 109 9.00 -13.81 -13.82
C VAL A 109 8.90 -12.66 -14.84
N SER A 110 10.00 -12.32 -15.49
CA SER A 110 10.04 -11.26 -16.52
C SER A 110 9.06 -11.52 -17.67
N SER A 111 8.91 -12.77 -18.09
CA SER A 111 8.00 -13.11 -19.18
C SER A 111 6.52 -13.00 -18.81
N ASN A 112 6.18 -13.23 -17.54
CA ASN A 112 4.81 -13.19 -17.06
C ASN A 112 4.30 -11.78 -16.73
N PHE A 113 5.19 -10.86 -16.37
CA PHE A 113 4.79 -9.53 -15.85
C PHE A 113 5.24 -8.35 -16.72
N SER A 114 5.69 -8.59 -17.94
CA SER A 114 6.20 -7.53 -18.83
C SER A 114 7.33 -6.70 -18.21
N THR A 115 7.98 -7.23 -17.19
CA THR A 115 9.07 -6.62 -16.45
C THR A 115 10.36 -7.36 -16.80
N LYS A 116 11.41 -6.63 -17.15
CA LYS A 116 12.71 -7.24 -17.43
C LYS A 116 13.62 -7.11 -16.23
N PHE A 117 13.98 -8.23 -15.64
CA PHE A 117 14.99 -8.31 -14.59
C PHE A 117 16.31 -8.82 -15.17
N ASP A 118 17.38 -8.11 -14.88
CA ASP A 118 18.73 -8.58 -15.17
C ASP A 118 19.22 -9.40 -13.96
N PRO A 119 19.54 -10.68 -14.15
CA PRO A 119 20.03 -11.53 -13.09
C PRO A 119 21.33 -11.05 -12.42
N GLU A 120 22.18 -10.30 -13.14
CA GLU A 120 23.44 -9.79 -12.60
C GLU A 120 23.22 -8.61 -11.65
N THR A 121 22.25 -7.77 -11.95
CA THR A 121 21.99 -6.54 -11.20
C THR A 121 20.77 -6.64 -10.28
N PHE A 122 20.06 -7.77 -10.27
CA PHE A 122 18.88 -7.94 -9.43
C PHE A 122 19.24 -7.80 -7.94
N PRO A 123 18.61 -6.87 -7.21
CA PRO A 123 19.12 -6.33 -5.95
C PRO A 123 18.95 -7.27 -4.74
N ALA A 124 18.14 -8.31 -4.87
CA ALA A 124 17.80 -9.16 -3.72
C ALA A 124 17.77 -10.65 -4.08
N THR A 125 18.11 -11.50 -3.12
CA THR A 125 17.97 -12.95 -3.22
C THR A 125 17.04 -13.53 -2.17
N ASP A 126 16.80 -12.79 -1.09
CA ASP A 126 15.96 -13.15 0.04
C ASP A 126 15.02 -12.00 0.44
N PHE A 127 14.19 -12.23 1.45
CA PHE A 127 13.22 -11.25 1.92
C PHE A 127 13.86 -10.04 2.56
N ASP A 128 14.94 -10.21 3.31
CA ASP A 128 15.60 -9.10 4.00
C ASP A 128 16.25 -8.15 3.00
N GLY A 129 16.93 -8.69 1.99
CA GLY A 129 17.48 -7.90 0.90
C GLY A 129 16.40 -7.18 0.09
N TYR A 130 15.28 -7.85 -0.17
CA TYR A 130 14.15 -7.25 -0.88
C TYR A 130 13.51 -6.12 -0.06
N ALA A 131 13.21 -6.33 1.21
CA ALA A 131 12.65 -5.31 2.09
C ALA A 131 13.58 -4.10 2.20
N SER A 132 14.86 -4.33 2.43
CA SER A 132 15.86 -3.26 2.51
C SER A 132 15.95 -2.45 1.22
N HIS A 133 15.82 -3.10 0.05
CA HIS A 133 15.83 -2.42 -1.23
C HIS A 133 14.58 -1.55 -1.39
N ILE A 134 13.41 -2.08 -1.07
CA ILE A 134 12.14 -1.32 -1.14
C ILE A 134 12.17 -0.11 -0.20
N GLU A 135 12.64 -0.29 1.04
CA GLU A 135 12.74 0.79 2.02
C GLU A 135 13.64 1.95 1.56
N GLN A 136 14.72 1.66 0.85
CA GLN A 136 15.60 2.69 0.29
C GLN A 136 14.92 3.60 -0.74
N PHE A 137 13.99 3.07 -1.51
CA PHE A 137 13.28 3.82 -2.56
C PHE A 137 11.97 4.44 -2.07
N GLY A 138 11.55 4.12 -0.85
CA GLY A 138 10.31 4.63 -0.30
C GLY A 138 9.12 4.18 -1.13
N VAL A 139 8.60 3.00 -0.87
CA VAL A 139 7.32 2.60 -1.43
C VAL A 139 6.25 3.43 -0.75
N SER A 140 5.59 4.26 -1.51
CA SER A 140 4.48 5.08 -1.03
C SER A 140 3.24 4.22 -0.78
#